data_c6902c17962c18b0dc58a9937ec6279a
#
_entry.id   c6902c17962c18b0dc58a9937ec6279a
#
_cell.length_a   1.000
_cell.length_b   1.000
_cell.length_c   1.000
_cell.angle_alpha   90.00
_cell.angle_beta   90.00
_cell.angle_gamma   90.00
#
_symmetry.space_group_name_H-M   'P 1'
#
loop_
_entity.id
_entity.type
_entity.pdbx_description
1 polymer ?
#
loop_
_entity_poly.entity_id
_entity_poly.type
_entity_poly.pdbx_seq_one_letter_code
_entity_poly.pdbx_strand_id
1 'polypeptide(L)'
;MTRNESTYMRGILGVILIFILAACASIGRPSGGEYDYTPPVYVKSNPAIGSRNVAASRISIDFDENVQVEDVMTKVVVSPAQKAIPSITANGRRITVDIRDSLILNTTYTIDFSDAIRDLNEGNVLDGFAIDFSTGDSIDSLRISGMVFEARTLEPAQGMLVGVYSNLSDTALRTLPMERIARTNQLGQFTIRGLRPGEYRIFAINDVNRDYHWDRSEDIAFYDTIINPWAETVVITDTLTTAEGVDSIVTREARDYFPNDILLTWFNEGYQSQYLKDYRRPERKKLTVDFGTRSDSLPELTILNGPLAGASSSQWARLNAVATLDTLEYFITDSAVYGMDSMLVAMRYLRTDTASRLVWGTDTLRFSFKDPKKSKGQLKKEAKERERKIERILK
;
A
#
# COMPACT_ATOMS: atom_id res chain seq x y z
N MET A 1 81.23 47.24 -7.75
CA MET A 1 80.11 47.03 -8.70
C MET A 1 79.44 45.64 -8.50
N THR A 2 79.02 45.25 -7.33
CA THR A 2 78.46 43.89 -7.11
C THR A 2 77.31 43.82 -6.12
N ARG A 3 76.79 44.98 -5.66
CA ARG A 3 75.68 44.95 -4.67
C ARG A 3 74.28 45.22 -5.26
N ASN A 4 74.22 45.84 -6.42
CA ASN A 4 72.94 46.15 -7.07
C ASN A 4 72.40 45.02 -7.92
N GLU A 5 73.19 44.16 -8.53
CA GLU A 5 72.71 43.03 -9.37
C GLU A 5 71.98 41.93 -8.57
N SER A 6 72.41 41.68 -7.33
CA SER A 6 71.76 40.71 -6.44
C SER A 6 70.41 41.17 -6.01
N THR A 7 70.12 42.45 -5.90
CA THR A 7 68.86 43.03 -5.50
C THR A 7 67.87 42.98 -6.67
N TYR A 8 68.29 43.26 -7.89
CA TYR A 8 67.43 43.11 -9.09
C TYR A 8 67.10 41.66 -9.40
N MET A 9 68.09 40.77 -9.23
CA MET A 9 67.83 39.31 -9.46
C MET A 9 66.88 38.73 -8.45
N ARG A 10 66.87 39.15 -7.18
CA ARG A 10 65.87 38.77 -6.16
C ARG A 10 64.51 39.35 -6.46
N GLY A 11 64.44 40.58 -6.98
CA GLY A 11 63.19 41.18 -7.43
C GLY A 11 62.53 40.43 -8.61
N ILE A 12 63.34 40.09 -9.62
CA ILE A 12 62.90 39.32 -10.78
C ILE A 12 62.45 37.90 -10.38
N LEU A 13 63.19 37.24 -9.49
CA LEU A 13 62.81 35.92 -8.97
C LEU A 13 61.47 35.95 -8.18
N GLY A 14 61.26 37.04 -7.40
CA GLY A 14 60.01 37.29 -6.68
C GLY A 14 58.81 37.49 -7.61
N VAL A 15 59.02 38.25 -8.71
CA VAL A 15 57.96 38.46 -9.72
C VAL A 15 57.64 37.17 -10.49
N ILE A 16 58.66 36.38 -10.84
CA ILE A 16 58.48 35.08 -11.49
C ILE A 16 57.75 34.11 -10.56
N LEU A 17 58.04 34.10 -9.25
CA LEU A 17 57.37 33.26 -8.26
C LEU A 17 55.87 33.65 -8.09
N ILE A 18 55.59 34.96 -8.15
CA ILE A 18 54.20 35.47 -8.12
C ILE A 18 53.45 35.07 -9.37
N PHE A 19 54.05 35.09 -10.56
CA PHE A 19 53.44 34.62 -11.79
C PHE A 19 53.20 33.11 -11.80
N ILE A 20 54.06 32.31 -11.19
CA ILE A 20 53.89 30.87 -11.06
C ILE A 20 52.76 30.55 -10.06
N LEU A 21 52.62 31.35 -9.00
CA LEU A 21 51.51 31.18 -8.02
C LEU A 21 50.16 31.69 -8.55
N ALA A 22 50.18 32.61 -9.55
CA ALA A 22 48.94 33.09 -10.19
C ALA A 22 48.43 32.18 -11.35
N ALA A 23 49.20 31.16 -11.72
CA ALA A 23 48.69 30.08 -12.58
C ALA A 23 47.75 29.19 -11.79
N CYS A 24 46.66 29.77 -11.30
CA CYS A 24 45.49 28.99 -10.89
C CYS A 24 45.04 28.18 -12.11
N ALA A 25 45.34 26.91 -12.10
CA ALA A 25 44.66 25.96 -12.98
C ALA A 25 43.15 26.14 -12.75
N SER A 26 42.46 26.79 -13.68
CA SER A 26 41.01 26.70 -13.70
C SER A 26 40.70 25.21 -13.86
N ILE A 27 40.18 24.61 -12.81
CA ILE A 27 39.55 23.29 -12.91
C ILE A 27 38.35 23.50 -13.82
N GLY A 28 38.58 23.34 -15.13
CA GLY A 28 37.45 23.22 -16.06
C GLY A 28 36.64 22.05 -15.57
N ARG A 29 35.42 22.32 -15.10
CA ARG A 29 34.47 21.25 -14.93
C ARG A 29 34.37 20.60 -16.31
N PRO A 30 34.60 19.28 -16.46
CA PRO A 30 34.37 18.65 -17.73
C PRO A 30 32.93 18.99 -18.12
N SER A 31 32.75 19.67 -19.24
CA SER A 31 31.41 19.76 -19.87
C SER A 31 31.07 18.34 -20.17
N GLY A 32 30.00 17.83 -19.55
CA GLY A 32 29.45 16.52 -19.88
C GLY A 32 29.31 16.38 -21.39
N GLY A 33 29.32 15.16 -21.89
CA GLY A 33 29.02 14.87 -23.29
C GLY A 33 27.64 15.39 -23.70
N GLU A 34 27.22 15.13 -24.91
CA GLU A 34 25.84 15.37 -25.34
C GLU A 34 24.89 14.62 -24.42
N TYR A 35 23.74 15.25 -24.13
CA TYR A 35 22.73 14.66 -23.25
C TYR A 35 22.15 13.40 -23.92
N ASP A 36 22.17 12.26 -23.23
CA ASP A 36 21.57 11.03 -23.72
C ASP A 36 20.06 11.02 -23.41
N TYR A 37 19.26 10.73 -24.41
CA TYR A 37 17.79 10.60 -24.30
C TYR A 37 17.33 9.16 -24.47
N THR A 38 18.24 8.21 -24.60
CA THR A 38 17.91 6.80 -24.82
C THR A 38 17.71 6.08 -23.49
N PRO A 39 16.65 5.26 -23.35
CA PRO A 39 16.51 4.40 -22.18
C PRO A 39 17.54 3.28 -22.17
N PRO A 40 17.85 2.71 -20.97
CA PRO A 40 18.72 1.53 -20.87
C PRO A 40 18.25 0.37 -21.74
N VAL A 41 19.18 -0.29 -22.41
CA VAL A 41 18.89 -1.42 -23.28
C VAL A 41 19.26 -2.74 -22.59
N TYR A 42 18.30 -3.68 -22.58
CA TYR A 42 18.54 -5.04 -22.09
C TYR A 42 19.62 -5.75 -22.90
N VAL A 43 20.62 -6.32 -22.23
CA VAL A 43 21.70 -7.08 -22.84
C VAL A 43 21.50 -8.58 -22.69
N LYS A 44 21.35 -9.05 -21.45
CA LYS A 44 21.15 -10.45 -21.12
C LYS A 44 20.62 -10.63 -19.71
N SER A 45 20.10 -11.83 -19.42
CA SER A 45 19.73 -12.23 -18.05
C SER A 45 20.15 -13.67 -17.75
N ASN A 46 20.20 -14.00 -16.46
CA ASN A 46 20.38 -15.36 -16.01
C ASN A 46 19.35 -15.64 -14.88
N PRO A 47 18.36 -16.54 -15.11
CA PRO A 47 18.11 -17.27 -16.37
C PRO A 47 17.77 -16.31 -17.53
N ALA A 48 18.02 -16.77 -18.77
CA ALA A 48 17.64 -16.01 -19.95
C ALA A 48 16.11 -15.92 -20.05
N ILE A 49 15.61 -14.85 -20.69
CA ILE A 49 14.17 -14.70 -20.97
C ILE A 49 13.66 -15.93 -21.71
N GLY A 50 12.52 -16.47 -21.29
CA GLY A 50 11.92 -17.66 -21.87
C GLY A 50 12.59 -18.96 -21.47
N SER A 51 13.49 -18.98 -20.47
CA SER A 51 14.12 -20.22 -19.97
C SER A 51 13.11 -21.14 -19.30
N ARG A 52 13.32 -22.45 -19.47
CA ARG A 52 12.49 -23.52 -18.90
C ARG A 52 13.28 -24.33 -17.89
N ASN A 53 12.58 -25.08 -17.05
CA ASN A 53 13.17 -25.94 -16.01
C ASN A 53 14.15 -25.19 -15.09
N VAL A 54 13.82 -23.93 -14.80
CA VAL A 54 14.63 -23.07 -13.94
C VAL A 54 14.41 -23.44 -12.48
N ALA A 55 15.50 -23.73 -11.77
CA ALA A 55 15.49 -24.02 -10.34
C ALA A 55 16.06 -22.87 -9.49
N ALA A 56 16.70 -21.88 -10.13
CA ALA A 56 17.33 -20.77 -9.44
C ALA A 56 16.31 -19.71 -9.04
N SER A 57 16.31 -19.31 -7.75
CA SER A 57 15.49 -18.20 -7.22
C SER A 57 16.17 -16.84 -7.34
N ARG A 58 17.45 -16.80 -7.75
CA ARG A 58 18.20 -15.57 -8.00
C ARG A 58 18.27 -15.32 -9.49
N ILE A 59 17.80 -14.16 -9.91
CA ILE A 59 17.74 -13.70 -11.28
C ILE A 59 18.66 -12.50 -11.43
N SER A 60 19.52 -12.46 -12.42
CA SER A 60 20.35 -11.30 -12.76
C SER A 60 20.03 -10.79 -14.16
N ILE A 61 19.95 -9.47 -14.32
CA ILE A 61 19.59 -8.79 -15.58
C ILE A 61 20.67 -7.74 -15.83
N ASP A 62 21.32 -7.80 -16.97
CA ASP A 62 22.40 -6.91 -17.38
C ASP A 62 21.89 -5.93 -18.47
N PHE A 63 22.26 -4.68 -18.32
CA PHE A 63 21.98 -3.57 -19.24
C PHE A 63 23.27 -3.02 -19.86
N ASP A 64 23.13 -2.23 -20.90
CA ASP A 64 24.25 -1.60 -21.62
C ASP A 64 24.87 -0.41 -20.84
N GLU A 65 24.11 0.15 -19.89
CA GLU A 65 24.53 1.28 -19.04
C GLU A 65 24.18 1.07 -17.55
N ASN A 66 24.56 2.03 -16.71
CA ASN A 66 24.27 1.99 -15.28
C ASN A 66 22.78 2.29 -15.04
N VAL A 67 22.11 1.44 -14.27
CA VAL A 67 20.69 1.52 -14.00
C VAL A 67 20.37 1.65 -12.53
N GLN A 68 19.24 2.26 -12.24
CA GLN A 68 18.58 2.25 -10.94
C GLN A 68 17.15 1.71 -11.05
N VAL A 69 16.61 1.23 -9.94
CA VAL A 69 15.21 0.78 -9.85
C VAL A 69 14.50 1.63 -8.82
N GLU A 70 13.54 2.41 -9.28
CA GLU A 70 12.74 3.29 -8.42
C GLU A 70 11.50 2.59 -7.90
N ASP A 71 11.09 2.96 -6.69
CA ASP A 71 9.81 2.55 -6.09
C ASP A 71 9.52 1.05 -6.24
N VAL A 72 10.54 0.22 -6.01
CA VAL A 72 10.47 -1.25 -6.15
C VAL A 72 9.17 -1.82 -5.56
N MET A 73 8.74 -1.31 -4.41
CA MET A 73 7.60 -1.85 -3.67
C MET A 73 6.24 -1.54 -4.32
N THR A 74 6.17 -0.51 -5.13
CA THR A 74 4.92 -0.04 -5.76
C THR A 74 4.86 -0.31 -7.25
N LYS A 75 6.03 -0.47 -7.90
CA LYS A 75 6.12 -0.62 -9.35
C LYS A 75 6.49 -2.03 -9.79
N VAL A 76 7.35 -2.75 -9.03
CA VAL A 76 7.83 -4.06 -9.46
C VAL A 76 6.95 -5.17 -8.92
N VAL A 77 6.57 -6.09 -9.81
CA VAL A 77 5.73 -7.24 -9.48
C VAL A 77 6.40 -8.54 -9.87
N VAL A 78 6.44 -9.48 -8.95
CA VAL A 78 6.78 -10.88 -9.23
C VAL A 78 5.50 -11.70 -9.21
N SER A 79 5.16 -12.31 -10.34
CA SER A 79 3.97 -13.14 -10.51
C SER A 79 4.37 -14.60 -10.77
N PRO A 80 3.77 -15.58 -10.08
CA PRO A 80 2.67 -15.49 -9.10
C PRO A 80 3.04 -14.69 -7.85
N ALA A 81 2.00 -14.26 -7.11
CA ALA A 81 2.14 -13.50 -5.87
C ALA A 81 3.08 -14.19 -4.87
N GLN A 82 3.97 -13.40 -4.25
CA GLN A 82 4.99 -13.90 -3.32
C GLN A 82 4.60 -13.56 -1.88
N LYS A 83 4.67 -14.52 -0.96
CA LYS A 83 4.42 -14.28 0.48
C LYS A 83 5.55 -13.45 1.09
N ALA A 84 6.79 -13.80 0.77
CA ALA A 84 7.96 -13.03 1.20
C ALA A 84 8.35 -12.02 0.12
N ILE A 85 8.50 -10.76 0.51
CA ILE A 85 8.86 -9.68 -0.42
C ILE A 85 10.21 -10.01 -1.08
N PRO A 86 10.27 -10.09 -2.44
CA PRO A 86 11.52 -10.28 -3.16
C PRO A 86 12.52 -9.15 -2.88
N SER A 87 13.80 -9.48 -2.85
CA SER A 87 14.85 -8.47 -2.77
C SER A 87 15.28 -8.06 -4.17
N ILE A 88 15.18 -6.78 -4.50
CA ILE A 88 15.54 -6.23 -5.79
C ILE A 88 16.59 -5.15 -5.58
N THR A 89 17.75 -5.32 -6.20
CA THR A 89 18.89 -4.41 -6.06
C THR A 89 19.51 -4.11 -7.42
N ALA A 90 19.88 -2.84 -7.64
CA ALA A 90 20.66 -2.42 -8.80
C ALA A 90 22.12 -2.13 -8.37
N ASN A 91 23.08 -2.63 -9.13
CA ASN A 91 24.50 -2.35 -8.91
C ASN A 91 25.20 -2.18 -10.26
N GLY A 92 25.56 -0.94 -10.59
CA GLY A 92 26.07 -0.59 -11.90
C GLY A 92 25.09 -0.94 -13.00
N ARG A 93 25.51 -1.79 -13.93
CA ARG A 93 24.69 -2.24 -15.08
C ARG A 93 23.81 -3.45 -14.79
N ARG A 94 23.76 -3.90 -13.54
CA ARG A 94 23.08 -5.14 -13.19
C ARG A 94 21.97 -4.93 -12.16
N ILE A 95 20.79 -5.47 -12.48
CA ILE A 95 19.70 -5.67 -11.52
C ILE A 95 19.72 -7.13 -11.07
N THR A 96 19.61 -7.34 -9.75
CA THR A 96 19.48 -8.67 -9.15
C THR A 96 18.15 -8.76 -8.43
N VAL A 97 17.39 -9.81 -8.71
CA VAL A 97 16.13 -10.16 -8.06
C VAL A 97 16.31 -11.49 -7.32
N ASP A 98 16.13 -11.46 -6.01
CA ASP A 98 16.13 -12.66 -5.15
C ASP A 98 14.69 -12.98 -4.74
N ILE A 99 14.10 -14.03 -5.30
CA ILE A 99 12.82 -14.58 -4.87
C ILE A 99 13.05 -15.38 -3.61
N ARG A 100 12.43 -14.96 -2.51
CA ARG A 100 12.66 -15.57 -1.19
C ARG A 100 11.79 -16.80 -0.93
N ASP A 101 10.64 -16.88 -1.59
CA ASP A 101 9.76 -18.04 -1.51
C ASP A 101 10.35 -19.20 -2.34
N SER A 102 9.98 -20.41 -1.96
CA SER A 102 10.27 -21.59 -2.79
C SER A 102 9.51 -21.50 -4.09
N LEU A 103 10.21 -21.71 -5.21
CA LEU A 103 9.56 -21.66 -6.52
C LEU A 103 8.53 -22.80 -6.65
N ILE A 104 7.34 -22.44 -7.13
CA ILE A 104 6.27 -23.39 -7.43
C ILE A 104 6.65 -24.17 -8.69
N LEU A 105 6.52 -25.50 -8.64
CA LEU A 105 6.82 -26.35 -9.78
C LEU A 105 5.85 -26.16 -10.95
N ASN A 106 6.31 -26.41 -12.17
CA ASN A 106 5.53 -26.30 -13.42
C ASN A 106 4.79 -24.97 -13.56
N THR A 107 5.47 -23.87 -13.20
CA THR A 107 4.87 -22.53 -13.12
C THR A 107 5.72 -21.54 -13.89
N THR A 108 5.06 -20.72 -14.70
CA THR A 108 5.67 -19.57 -15.36
C THR A 108 5.77 -18.43 -14.36
N TYR A 109 6.96 -17.89 -14.18
CA TYR A 109 7.22 -16.68 -13.39
C TYR A 109 7.40 -15.50 -14.32
N THR A 110 6.86 -14.36 -13.92
CA THR A 110 7.08 -13.08 -14.59
C THR A 110 7.58 -12.08 -13.57
N ILE A 111 8.62 -11.34 -13.90
CA ILE A 111 9.08 -10.18 -13.15
C ILE A 111 8.82 -8.98 -14.01
N ASP A 112 7.84 -8.17 -13.65
CA ASP A 112 7.43 -6.97 -14.36
C ASP A 112 7.94 -5.74 -13.60
N PHE A 113 8.74 -4.93 -14.27
CA PHE A 113 9.34 -3.71 -13.70
C PHE A 113 8.51 -2.46 -14.03
N SER A 114 7.49 -2.58 -14.90
CA SER A 114 6.69 -1.44 -15.37
C SER A 114 7.58 -0.28 -15.85
N ASP A 115 7.53 0.86 -15.15
CA ASP A 115 8.34 2.08 -15.39
C ASP A 115 9.41 2.30 -14.28
N ALA A 116 9.80 1.24 -13.57
CA ALA A 116 10.72 1.33 -12.45
C ALA A 116 12.21 1.48 -12.85
N ILE A 117 12.59 0.96 -14.02
CA ILE A 117 13.99 0.95 -14.47
C ILE A 117 14.32 2.27 -15.14
N ARG A 118 15.41 2.91 -14.69
CA ARG A 118 15.94 4.14 -15.31
C ARG A 118 17.45 4.05 -15.42
N ASP A 119 18.03 4.81 -16.36
CA ASP A 119 19.45 5.06 -16.31
C ASP A 119 19.82 5.92 -15.07
N LEU A 120 21.05 5.79 -14.63
CA LEU A 120 21.53 6.46 -13.41
C LEU A 120 21.89 7.94 -13.65
N ASN A 121 22.20 8.34 -14.88
CA ASN A 121 22.77 9.65 -15.18
C ASN A 121 21.67 10.66 -15.56
N GLU A 122 20.89 10.36 -16.59
CA GLU A 122 19.87 11.24 -17.17
C GLU A 122 18.46 10.95 -16.64
N GLY A 123 18.19 9.72 -16.17
CA GLY A 123 16.90 9.30 -15.64
C GLY A 123 15.90 8.86 -16.71
N ASN A 124 16.39 8.48 -17.92
CA ASN A 124 15.53 7.96 -19.00
C ASN A 124 14.89 6.63 -18.59
N VAL A 125 13.58 6.51 -18.76
CA VAL A 125 12.78 5.39 -18.30
C VAL A 125 12.72 4.28 -19.33
N LEU A 126 13.04 3.04 -18.92
CA LEU A 126 12.73 1.84 -19.68
C LEU A 126 11.33 1.38 -19.31
N ASP A 127 10.34 1.75 -20.11
CA ASP A 127 8.93 1.44 -19.85
C ASP A 127 8.55 0.02 -20.31
N GLY A 128 7.67 -0.64 -19.54
CA GLY A 128 7.06 -1.92 -19.86
C GLY A 128 8.02 -3.12 -19.86
N PHE A 129 9.22 -3.00 -19.27
CA PHE A 129 10.18 -4.09 -19.25
C PHE A 129 9.76 -5.20 -18.28
N ALA A 130 9.68 -6.42 -18.80
CA ALA A 130 9.39 -7.62 -18.03
C ALA A 130 10.20 -8.80 -18.55
N ILE A 131 10.54 -9.72 -17.65
CA ILE A 131 11.16 -11.00 -17.98
C ILE A 131 10.28 -12.15 -17.53
N ASP A 132 10.32 -13.25 -18.25
CA ASP A 132 9.62 -14.49 -17.93
C ASP A 132 10.55 -15.69 -17.97
N PHE A 133 10.28 -16.68 -17.12
CA PHE A 133 10.91 -17.99 -17.10
C PHE A 133 9.94 -19.02 -16.52
N SER A 134 10.20 -20.29 -16.72
CA SER A 134 9.36 -21.37 -16.16
C SER A 134 10.19 -22.35 -15.34
N THR A 135 9.61 -22.83 -14.25
CA THR A 135 10.14 -23.96 -13.46
C THR A 135 9.78 -25.30 -14.09
N GLY A 136 8.90 -25.34 -15.10
CA GLY A 136 8.50 -26.49 -15.87
C GLY A 136 9.08 -26.49 -17.28
N ASP A 137 8.59 -27.40 -18.10
CA ASP A 137 9.02 -27.62 -19.50
C ASP A 137 8.30 -26.72 -20.52
N SER A 138 7.29 -25.98 -20.08
CA SER A 138 6.50 -25.07 -20.92
C SER A 138 6.45 -23.68 -20.31
N ILE A 139 6.19 -22.66 -21.14
CA ILE A 139 5.95 -21.27 -20.75
C ILE A 139 4.54 -20.88 -21.13
N ASP A 140 3.80 -20.39 -20.16
CA ASP A 140 2.50 -19.78 -20.36
C ASP A 140 2.72 -18.37 -20.92
N SER A 141 2.25 -18.09 -22.14
CA SER A 141 2.62 -16.87 -22.86
C SER A 141 1.46 -15.90 -23.08
N LEU A 142 0.22 -16.30 -22.75
CA LEU A 142 -0.94 -15.41 -22.97
C LEU A 142 -0.91 -14.22 -22.00
N ARG A 143 -1.55 -13.14 -22.44
CA ARG A 143 -1.59 -11.86 -21.72
C ARG A 143 -2.98 -11.25 -21.77
N ILE A 144 -3.28 -10.44 -20.78
CA ILE A 144 -4.44 -9.55 -20.74
C ILE A 144 -3.93 -8.16 -20.41
N SER A 145 -4.34 -7.15 -21.18
CA SER A 145 -3.93 -5.78 -20.97
C SER A 145 -5.14 -4.86 -20.90
N GLY A 146 -4.96 -3.70 -20.24
CA GLY A 146 -6.01 -2.73 -20.09
C GLY A 146 -5.59 -1.54 -19.26
N MET A 147 -6.59 -0.80 -18.77
CA MET A 147 -6.41 0.41 -17.99
C MET A 147 -7.35 0.41 -16.79
N VAL A 148 -6.92 1.06 -15.71
CA VAL A 148 -7.71 1.28 -14.48
C VAL A 148 -7.87 2.77 -14.25
N PHE A 149 -9.11 3.22 -13.99
CA PHE A 149 -9.45 4.61 -13.69
C PHE A 149 -10.27 4.72 -12.41
N GLU A 150 -10.23 5.87 -11.75
CA GLU A 150 -11.19 6.19 -10.70
C GLU A 150 -12.59 6.34 -11.30
N ALA A 151 -13.60 5.68 -10.72
CA ALA A 151 -14.97 5.69 -11.24
C ALA A 151 -15.62 7.08 -11.26
N ARG A 152 -15.23 7.97 -10.35
CA ARG A 152 -15.82 9.31 -10.20
C ARG A 152 -15.13 10.36 -11.06
N THR A 153 -13.79 10.38 -11.11
CA THR A 153 -12.99 11.43 -11.75
C THR A 153 -12.47 11.01 -13.12
N LEU A 154 -12.44 9.71 -13.41
CA LEU A 154 -11.80 9.09 -14.57
C LEU A 154 -10.29 9.40 -14.64
N GLU A 155 -9.68 9.70 -13.52
CA GLU A 155 -8.23 9.82 -13.43
C GLU A 155 -7.57 8.45 -13.46
N PRO A 156 -6.41 8.29 -14.13
CA PRO A 156 -5.66 7.04 -14.15
C PRO A 156 -5.25 6.59 -12.75
N ALA A 157 -5.47 5.32 -12.44
CA ALA A 157 -5.11 4.73 -11.15
C ALA A 157 -3.71 4.16 -11.19
N GLN A 158 -2.74 4.83 -10.58
CA GLN A 158 -1.36 4.36 -10.48
C GLN A 158 -1.18 3.37 -9.31
N GLY A 159 -0.40 2.31 -9.52
CA GLY A 159 0.05 1.40 -8.46
C GLY A 159 -0.99 0.40 -7.98
N MET A 160 -2.19 0.36 -8.57
CA MET A 160 -3.19 -0.66 -8.24
C MET A 160 -2.71 -2.05 -8.64
N LEU A 161 -2.95 -3.02 -7.78
CA LEU A 161 -2.72 -4.42 -8.05
C LEU A 161 -3.85 -4.96 -8.91
N VAL A 162 -3.54 -5.43 -10.11
CA VAL A 162 -4.51 -6.06 -11.01
C VAL A 162 -4.18 -7.53 -11.10
N GLY A 163 -5.19 -8.38 -10.94
CA GLY A 163 -4.97 -9.82 -10.99
C GLY A 163 -6.16 -10.62 -11.45
N VAL A 164 -5.91 -11.89 -11.71
CA VAL A 164 -6.90 -12.83 -12.24
C VAL A 164 -7.06 -14.06 -11.37
N TYR A 165 -8.26 -14.64 -11.45
CA TYR A 165 -8.64 -15.92 -10.88
C TYR A 165 -9.19 -16.84 -11.97
N SER A 166 -8.68 -18.06 -12.05
CA SER A 166 -9.31 -19.16 -12.82
C SER A 166 -10.49 -19.78 -12.03
N ASN A 167 -10.50 -19.61 -10.71
CA ASN A 167 -11.68 -19.92 -9.89
C ASN A 167 -12.75 -18.83 -10.07
N LEU A 168 -13.82 -19.16 -10.76
CA LEU A 168 -14.91 -18.23 -11.10
C LEU A 168 -15.89 -17.96 -9.95
N SER A 169 -15.66 -18.52 -8.76
CA SER A 169 -16.51 -18.28 -7.59
C SER A 169 -16.41 -16.84 -7.10
N ASP A 170 -17.54 -16.24 -6.72
CA ASP A 170 -17.57 -14.88 -6.14
C ASP A 170 -16.79 -14.75 -4.83
N THR A 171 -16.55 -15.87 -4.14
CA THR A 171 -15.77 -15.87 -2.90
C THR A 171 -14.25 -15.89 -3.14
N ALA A 172 -13.79 -16.21 -4.36
CA ALA A 172 -12.37 -16.35 -4.68
C ALA A 172 -11.59 -15.08 -4.31
N LEU A 173 -12.12 -13.92 -4.63
CA LEU A 173 -11.51 -12.61 -4.36
C LEU A 173 -11.15 -12.38 -2.87
N ARG A 174 -11.90 -12.98 -1.94
CA ARG A 174 -11.72 -12.85 -0.49
C ARG A 174 -10.97 -14.01 0.16
N THR A 175 -10.90 -15.16 -0.49
CA THR A 175 -10.43 -16.39 0.12
C THR A 175 -9.18 -16.97 -0.52
N LEU A 176 -8.85 -16.53 -1.74
CA LEU A 176 -7.72 -17.01 -2.50
C LEU A 176 -6.84 -15.83 -2.92
N PRO A 177 -5.51 -15.98 -2.91
CA PRO A 177 -4.63 -14.97 -3.51
C PRO A 177 -4.82 -14.96 -5.03
N MET A 178 -4.59 -13.82 -5.65
CA MET A 178 -4.60 -13.70 -7.10
C MET A 178 -3.55 -14.61 -7.76
N GLU A 179 -3.92 -15.33 -8.81
CA GLU A 179 -3.04 -16.32 -9.46
C GLU A 179 -1.95 -15.68 -10.31
N ARG A 180 -2.32 -14.65 -11.05
CA ARG A 180 -1.42 -13.82 -11.85
C ARG A 180 -1.72 -12.36 -11.57
N ILE A 181 -0.67 -11.58 -11.41
CA ILE A 181 -0.76 -10.19 -10.99
C ILE A 181 0.10 -9.28 -11.84
N ALA A 182 -0.34 -8.03 -11.95
CA ALA A 182 0.39 -6.90 -12.51
C ALA A 182 0.10 -5.65 -11.66
N ARG A 183 0.85 -4.57 -11.87
CA ARG A 183 0.53 -3.26 -11.31
C ARG A 183 0.31 -2.24 -12.41
N THR A 184 -0.55 -1.27 -12.12
CA THR A 184 -0.79 -0.16 -13.03
C THR A 184 0.37 0.84 -12.99
N ASN A 185 0.78 1.32 -14.17
CA ASN A 185 1.75 2.41 -14.32
C ASN A 185 1.10 3.78 -14.06
N GLN A 186 1.85 4.87 -14.29
CA GLN A 186 1.36 6.25 -14.11
C GLN A 186 0.15 6.61 -14.99
N LEU A 187 -0.03 5.93 -16.09
CA LEU A 187 -1.17 6.10 -17.00
C LEU A 187 -2.33 5.15 -16.69
N GLY A 188 -2.26 4.40 -15.58
CA GLY A 188 -3.25 3.41 -15.21
C GLY A 188 -3.20 2.12 -16.05
N GLN A 189 -2.21 1.95 -16.92
CA GLN A 189 -2.07 0.79 -17.79
C GLN A 189 -1.50 -0.41 -17.03
N PHE A 190 -1.98 -1.60 -17.36
CA PHE A 190 -1.48 -2.86 -16.83
C PHE A 190 -1.37 -3.94 -17.92
N THR A 191 -0.50 -4.92 -17.69
CA THR A 191 -0.40 -6.12 -18.51
C THR A 191 -0.16 -7.33 -17.62
N ILE A 192 -1.16 -8.20 -17.48
CA ILE A 192 -1.04 -9.48 -16.78
C ILE A 192 -0.44 -10.48 -17.75
N ARG A 193 0.67 -11.11 -17.37
CA ARG A 193 1.44 -12.03 -18.20
C ARG A 193 1.44 -13.45 -17.64
N GLY A 194 1.90 -14.42 -18.42
CA GLY A 194 2.07 -15.79 -17.94
C GLY A 194 0.75 -16.54 -17.77
N LEU A 195 -0.24 -16.26 -18.61
CA LEU A 195 -1.55 -16.90 -18.57
C LEU A 195 -1.60 -18.14 -19.45
N ARG A 196 -2.33 -19.15 -19.00
CA ARG A 196 -2.72 -20.33 -19.77
C ARG A 196 -4.01 -20.07 -20.52
N PRO A 197 -4.30 -20.85 -21.57
CA PRO A 197 -5.68 -20.89 -22.11
C PRO A 197 -6.65 -21.30 -21.03
N GLY A 198 -7.76 -20.58 -20.90
CA GLY A 198 -8.78 -20.84 -19.88
C GLY A 198 -9.65 -19.62 -19.60
N GLU A 199 -10.56 -19.76 -18.68
CA GLU A 199 -11.51 -18.74 -18.25
C GLU A 199 -10.99 -18.03 -17.01
N TYR A 200 -11.07 -16.68 -17.02
CA TYR A 200 -10.59 -15.86 -15.92
C TYR A 200 -11.58 -14.77 -15.54
N ARG A 201 -11.64 -14.47 -14.25
CA ARG A 201 -12.20 -13.21 -13.71
C ARG A 201 -11.04 -12.27 -13.39
N ILE A 202 -11.20 -10.99 -13.70
CA ILE A 202 -10.20 -9.96 -13.46
C ILE A 202 -10.71 -8.95 -12.44
N PHE A 203 -9.81 -8.55 -11.53
CA PHE A 203 -10.06 -7.55 -10.50
C PHE A 203 -8.84 -6.64 -10.38
N ALA A 204 -9.09 -5.39 -9.96
CA ALA A 204 -8.04 -4.52 -9.48
C ALA A 204 -8.36 -4.10 -8.05
N ILE A 205 -7.34 -4.08 -7.18
CA ILE A 205 -7.47 -3.70 -5.76
C ILE A 205 -6.35 -2.77 -5.35
N ASN A 206 -6.62 -1.90 -4.39
CA ASN A 206 -5.60 -1.13 -3.70
C ASN A 206 -5.14 -1.93 -2.47
N ASP A 207 -4.34 -2.98 -2.72
CA ASP A 207 -3.83 -3.92 -1.72
C ASP A 207 -2.80 -3.24 -0.81
N VAL A 208 -3.27 -2.68 0.29
CA VAL A 208 -2.46 -1.92 1.26
C VAL A 208 -1.67 -2.85 2.18
N ASN A 209 -2.28 -3.97 2.59
CA ASN A 209 -1.69 -4.93 3.52
C ASN A 209 -0.81 -5.99 2.83
N ARG A 210 -0.87 -6.09 1.49
CA ARG A 210 -0.10 -7.00 0.62
C ARG A 210 -0.37 -8.48 0.87
N ASP A 211 -1.62 -8.81 1.12
CA ASP A 211 -2.04 -10.19 1.28
C ASP A 211 -2.61 -10.80 -0.02
N TYR A 212 -2.71 -9.98 -1.09
CA TYR A 212 -3.22 -10.36 -2.41
C TYR A 212 -4.68 -10.81 -2.42
N HIS A 213 -5.43 -10.40 -1.40
CA HIS A 213 -6.88 -10.59 -1.28
C HIS A 213 -7.55 -9.22 -1.24
N TRP A 214 -8.83 -9.18 -1.49
CA TRP A 214 -9.56 -7.95 -1.31
C TRP A 214 -10.21 -7.90 0.07
N ASP A 215 -9.87 -6.88 0.81
CA ASP A 215 -10.55 -6.47 2.02
C ASP A 215 -11.62 -5.43 1.70
N ARG A 216 -12.73 -5.50 2.42
CA ARG A 216 -13.89 -4.61 2.17
C ARG A 216 -13.62 -3.13 2.39
N SER A 217 -12.55 -2.79 3.08
CA SER A 217 -12.07 -1.42 3.30
C SER A 217 -11.20 -0.90 2.17
N GLU A 218 -10.77 -1.77 1.26
CA GLU A 218 -9.90 -1.42 0.14
C GLU A 218 -10.70 -1.04 -1.10
N ASP A 219 -10.06 -0.25 -1.96
CA ASP A 219 -10.62 0.09 -3.26
C ASP A 219 -10.65 -1.13 -4.17
N ILE A 220 -11.68 -1.24 -4.98
CA ILE A 220 -11.91 -2.36 -5.88
C ILE A 220 -12.37 -1.90 -7.25
N ALA A 221 -11.87 -2.58 -8.28
CA ALA A 221 -12.45 -2.59 -9.62
C ALA A 221 -12.64 -4.03 -10.09
N PHE A 222 -13.64 -4.28 -10.91
CA PHE A 222 -13.89 -5.59 -11.48
C PHE A 222 -14.41 -5.48 -12.90
N TYR A 223 -14.23 -6.56 -13.64
CA TYR A 223 -14.84 -6.76 -14.96
C TYR A 223 -15.94 -7.79 -14.81
N ASP A 224 -17.14 -7.49 -15.28
CA ASP A 224 -18.33 -8.32 -15.08
C ASP A 224 -18.37 -9.57 -15.98
N THR A 225 -17.54 -9.57 -17.03
CA THR A 225 -17.49 -10.63 -18.03
C THR A 225 -16.32 -11.58 -17.78
N ILE A 226 -16.53 -12.87 -17.99
CA ILE A 226 -15.47 -13.88 -17.98
C ILE A 226 -14.58 -13.69 -19.20
N ILE A 227 -13.26 -13.70 -18.98
CA ILE A 227 -12.24 -13.43 -20.02
C ILE A 227 -11.59 -14.75 -20.42
N ASN A 228 -11.47 -14.97 -21.74
CA ASN A 228 -10.69 -16.04 -22.34
C ASN A 228 -9.52 -15.42 -23.12
N PRO A 229 -8.29 -15.39 -22.58
CA PRO A 229 -7.15 -14.81 -23.29
C PRO A 229 -6.74 -15.67 -24.49
N TRP A 230 -6.39 -14.99 -25.57
CA TRP A 230 -5.89 -15.63 -26.80
C TRP A 230 -4.84 -14.76 -27.48
N ALA A 231 -4.17 -15.30 -28.48
CA ALA A 231 -3.17 -14.57 -29.25
C ALA A 231 -3.23 -14.95 -30.73
N GLU A 232 -2.90 -13.98 -31.56
CA GLU A 232 -2.75 -14.21 -33.01
C GLU A 232 -1.37 -13.74 -33.48
N THR A 233 -0.92 -14.32 -34.61
CA THR A 233 0.30 -13.88 -35.23
C THR A 233 -0.04 -12.81 -36.25
N VAL A 234 0.58 -11.65 -36.14
CA VAL A 234 0.43 -10.51 -37.04
C VAL A 234 1.75 -10.21 -37.72
N VAL A 235 1.67 -9.68 -38.92
CA VAL A 235 2.84 -9.23 -39.66
C VAL A 235 2.97 -7.72 -39.48
N ILE A 236 4.04 -7.29 -38.81
CA ILE A 236 4.36 -5.87 -38.61
C ILE A 236 5.34 -5.46 -39.70
N THR A 237 5.05 -4.34 -40.35
CA THR A 237 5.91 -3.73 -41.35
C THR A 237 6.49 -2.45 -40.78
N ASP A 238 7.78 -2.44 -40.49
CA ASP A 238 8.51 -1.28 -40.01
C ASP A 238 9.28 -0.62 -41.18
N THR A 239 9.23 0.71 -41.29
CA THR A 239 10.04 1.48 -42.23
C THR A 239 11.27 1.99 -41.51
N LEU A 240 12.43 1.51 -41.85
CA LEU A 240 13.71 1.97 -41.33
C LEU A 240 14.30 3.01 -42.27
N THR A 241 14.37 4.27 -41.80
CA THR A 241 15.07 5.34 -42.52
C THR A 241 16.53 5.31 -42.09
N THR A 242 17.44 5.02 -43.04
CA THR A 242 18.88 5.06 -42.79
C THR A 242 19.43 6.49 -42.82
N ALA A 243 20.61 6.70 -42.24
CA ALA A 243 21.28 8.02 -42.25
C ALA A 243 21.53 8.57 -43.66
N GLU A 244 21.46 7.72 -44.69
CA GLU A 244 21.60 8.05 -46.10
C GLU A 244 20.24 8.35 -46.79
N GLY A 245 19.14 8.37 -46.02
CA GLY A 245 17.80 8.68 -46.55
C GLY A 245 17.17 7.56 -47.39
N VAL A 246 17.67 6.33 -47.25
CA VAL A 246 17.08 5.15 -47.94
C VAL A 246 16.12 4.48 -46.99
N ASP A 247 14.83 4.49 -47.32
CA ASP A 247 13.80 3.77 -46.56
C ASP A 247 13.88 2.27 -46.93
N SER A 248 14.14 1.44 -45.92
CA SER A 248 14.02 -0.01 -46.03
C SER A 248 12.79 -0.50 -45.30
N ILE A 249 11.98 -1.33 -45.94
CA ILE A 249 10.82 -1.97 -45.35
C ILE A 249 11.26 -3.29 -44.75
N VAL A 250 11.15 -3.43 -43.44
CA VAL A 250 11.43 -4.67 -42.73
C VAL A 250 10.11 -5.24 -42.21
N THR A 251 9.83 -6.47 -42.64
CA THR A 251 8.64 -7.19 -42.20
C THR A 251 9.03 -8.23 -41.18
N ARG A 252 8.36 -8.24 -40.04
CA ARG A 252 8.56 -9.22 -38.97
C ARG A 252 7.24 -9.80 -38.49
N GLU A 253 7.25 -11.05 -38.09
CA GLU A 253 6.13 -11.65 -37.37
C GLU A 253 6.16 -11.20 -35.91
N ALA A 254 5.01 -10.78 -35.43
CA ALA A 254 4.78 -10.45 -34.01
C ALA A 254 3.55 -11.19 -33.51
N ARG A 255 3.40 -11.25 -32.18
CA ARG A 255 2.22 -11.83 -31.56
C ARG A 255 1.42 -10.74 -30.87
N ASP A 256 0.18 -10.59 -31.25
CA ASP A 256 -0.79 -9.76 -30.57
C ASP A 256 -1.59 -10.61 -29.59
N TYR A 257 -1.84 -10.05 -28.41
CA TYR A 257 -2.51 -10.72 -27.31
C TYR A 257 -3.82 -10.02 -27.00
N PHE A 258 -4.85 -10.79 -26.70
CA PHE A 258 -6.21 -10.32 -26.45
C PHE A 258 -6.80 -10.97 -25.21
N PRO A 259 -7.74 -10.24 -24.50
CA PRO A 259 -8.08 -8.85 -24.75
C PRO A 259 -6.93 -7.90 -24.35
N ASN A 260 -6.84 -6.77 -25.05
CA ASN A 260 -5.83 -5.73 -24.79
C ASN A 260 -6.45 -4.35 -24.48
N ASP A 261 -7.77 -4.32 -24.32
CA ASP A 261 -8.60 -3.13 -24.15
C ASP A 261 -9.50 -3.17 -22.91
N ILE A 262 -9.12 -3.98 -21.91
CA ILE A 262 -9.90 -4.09 -20.67
C ILE A 262 -9.92 -2.74 -19.96
N LEU A 263 -11.12 -2.24 -19.69
CA LEU A 263 -11.35 -1.03 -18.92
C LEU A 263 -11.92 -1.39 -17.56
N LEU A 264 -11.20 -1.02 -16.50
CA LEU A 264 -11.61 -1.18 -15.12
C LEU A 264 -11.82 0.18 -14.48
N THR A 265 -12.88 0.32 -13.68
CA THR A 265 -13.13 1.53 -12.90
C THR A 265 -13.21 1.17 -11.42
N TRP A 266 -12.31 1.75 -10.61
CA TRP A 266 -12.25 1.47 -9.20
C TRP A 266 -13.14 2.42 -8.38
N PHE A 267 -13.65 1.90 -7.30
CA PHE A 267 -14.42 2.64 -6.30
C PHE A 267 -14.15 2.07 -4.91
N ASN A 268 -14.49 2.85 -3.88
CA ASN A 268 -14.46 2.39 -2.49
C ASN A 268 -15.89 2.22 -1.99
N GLU A 269 -16.20 1.09 -1.37
CA GLU A 269 -17.52 0.85 -0.77
C GLU A 269 -17.81 1.75 0.44
N GLY A 270 -16.80 2.47 0.95
CA GLY A 270 -16.92 3.27 2.17
C GLY A 270 -17.14 2.42 3.42
N TYR A 271 -16.76 1.15 3.35
CA TYR A 271 -16.93 0.23 4.46
C TYR A 271 -16.07 0.64 5.66
N GLN A 272 -16.70 0.70 6.82
CA GLN A 272 -16.04 0.97 8.08
C GLN A 272 -16.30 -0.18 9.05
N SER A 273 -15.23 -0.69 9.67
CA SER A 273 -15.34 -1.72 10.68
C SER A 273 -16.01 -1.21 11.94
N GLN A 274 -17.04 -1.92 12.42
CA GLN A 274 -17.71 -1.63 13.68
C GLN A 274 -17.03 -2.38 14.82
N TYR A 275 -16.59 -1.65 15.83
CA TYR A 275 -15.95 -2.18 17.02
C TYR A 275 -16.16 -1.25 18.22
N LEU A 276 -16.02 -1.79 19.41
CA LEU A 276 -16.01 -1.00 20.64
C LEU A 276 -14.67 -0.26 20.75
N LYS A 277 -14.70 1.08 20.62
CA LYS A 277 -13.52 1.94 20.64
C LYS A 277 -13.07 2.27 22.06
N ASP A 278 -14.01 2.66 22.90
CA ASP A 278 -13.75 3.02 24.30
C ASP A 278 -15.01 2.86 25.14
N TYR A 279 -14.82 2.66 26.43
CA TYR A 279 -15.90 2.69 27.42
C TYR A 279 -15.37 3.21 28.75
N ARG A 280 -16.13 4.09 29.39
CA ARG A 280 -15.70 4.75 30.62
C ARG A 280 -16.86 5.15 31.49
N ARG A 281 -16.57 5.37 32.76
CA ARG A 281 -17.49 5.92 33.78
C ARG A 281 -16.90 7.23 34.31
N PRO A 282 -17.15 8.38 33.62
CA PRO A 282 -16.56 9.66 33.99
C PRO A 282 -17.13 10.21 35.30
N GLU A 283 -18.35 9.84 35.61
CA GLU A 283 -19.05 10.24 36.83
C GLU A 283 -19.82 9.05 37.45
N ARG A 284 -20.15 9.10 38.71
CA ARG A 284 -20.94 8.06 39.39
C ARG A 284 -22.25 7.74 38.64
N LYS A 285 -22.88 8.77 38.07
CA LYS A 285 -24.17 8.65 37.38
C LYS A 285 -24.08 8.58 35.89
N LYS A 286 -22.89 8.50 35.30
CA LYS A 286 -22.72 8.53 33.83
C LYS A 286 -21.79 7.42 33.37
N LEU A 287 -22.25 6.68 32.35
CA LEU A 287 -21.42 5.78 31.55
C LEU A 287 -21.35 6.33 30.11
N THR A 288 -20.21 6.19 29.50
CA THR A 288 -20.00 6.52 28.08
C THR A 288 -19.48 5.28 27.36
N VAL A 289 -20.01 5.02 26.19
CA VAL A 289 -19.59 3.95 25.29
C VAL A 289 -19.39 4.57 23.92
N ASP A 290 -18.18 4.43 23.36
CA ASP A 290 -17.79 4.97 22.08
C ASP A 290 -17.48 3.81 21.11
N PHE A 291 -18.07 3.85 19.93
CA PHE A 291 -17.81 2.90 18.83
C PHE A 291 -16.88 3.50 17.78
N GLY A 292 -16.24 2.67 16.97
CA GLY A 292 -15.33 3.08 15.92
C GLY A 292 -16.01 3.74 14.73
N THR A 293 -17.27 3.43 14.49
CA THR A 293 -18.09 3.96 13.40
C THR A 293 -19.56 4.00 13.79
N ARG A 294 -20.37 4.61 12.91
CA ARG A 294 -21.83 4.62 13.01
C ARG A 294 -22.37 3.21 13.23
N SER A 295 -23.36 3.05 14.11
CA SER A 295 -24.10 1.82 14.32
C SER A 295 -25.52 1.96 13.80
N ASP A 296 -26.08 0.85 13.29
CA ASP A 296 -27.48 0.78 12.85
C ASP A 296 -28.41 0.28 13.95
N SER A 297 -27.85 -0.11 15.11
CA SER A 297 -28.61 -0.62 16.25
C SER A 297 -27.97 -0.26 17.58
N LEU A 298 -28.83 -0.11 18.59
CA LEU A 298 -28.40 0.14 19.96
C LEU A 298 -27.86 -1.16 20.59
N PRO A 299 -26.81 -1.06 21.42
CA PRO A 299 -26.35 -2.20 22.20
C PRO A 299 -27.30 -2.51 23.34
N GLU A 300 -27.36 -3.78 23.71
CA GLU A 300 -28.09 -4.29 24.87
C GLU A 300 -27.13 -4.38 26.05
N LEU A 301 -27.39 -3.65 27.14
CA LEU A 301 -26.58 -3.68 28.35
C LEU A 301 -27.33 -4.40 29.48
N THR A 302 -26.67 -5.37 30.09
CA THR A 302 -27.16 -6.11 31.24
C THR A 302 -26.15 -6.02 32.37
N ILE A 303 -26.55 -5.54 33.53
CA ILE A 303 -25.68 -5.49 34.71
C ILE A 303 -25.49 -6.90 35.28
N LEU A 304 -24.24 -7.29 35.56
CA LEU A 304 -23.90 -8.64 36.02
C LEU A 304 -23.66 -8.77 37.52
N ASN A 305 -23.48 -7.67 38.22
CA ASN A 305 -23.20 -7.68 39.66
C ASN A 305 -24.02 -6.63 40.39
N GLY A 306 -24.07 -6.76 41.71
CA GLY A 306 -24.79 -5.82 42.57
C GLY A 306 -26.28 -6.10 42.73
N PRO A 307 -27.05 -5.15 43.29
CA PRO A 307 -28.45 -5.36 43.67
C PRO A 307 -29.39 -5.62 42.49
N LEU A 308 -29.03 -5.14 41.29
CA LEU A 308 -29.83 -5.32 40.07
C LEU A 308 -29.14 -6.25 39.07
N ALA A 309 -28.38 -7.26 39.52
CA ALA A 309 -27.79 -8.25 38.66
C ALA A 309 -28.84 -8.95 37.78
N GLY A 310 -28.59 -9.00 36.43
CA GLY A 310 -29.55 -9.50 35.47
C GLY A 310 -30.49 -8.45 34.87
N ALA A 311 -30.49 -7.22 35.38
CA ALA A 311 -31.37 -6.16 34.89
C ALA A 311 -30.80 -5.49 33.61
N SER A 312 -31.71 -5.23 32.64
CA SER A 312 -31.41 -4.45 31.45
C SER A 312 -31.21 -2.98 31.74
N SER A 313 -30.42 -2.26 30.94
CA SER A 313 -30.12 -0.83 31.10
C SER A 313 -31.36 0.06 31.17
N SER A 314 -32.45 -0.30 30.54
CA SER A 314 -33.70 0.46 30.59
C SER A 314 -34.31 0.55 31.99
N GLN A 315 -33.98 -0.36 32.91
CA GLN A 315 -34.47 -0.41 34.29
C GLN A 315 -33.66 0.49 35.24
N TRP A 316 -32.37 0.73 34.96
CA TRP A 316 -31.49 1.45 35.87
C TRP A 316 -30.82 2.70 35.29
N ALA A 317 -30.97 2.94 33.95
CA ALA A 317 -30.39 4.11 33.27
C ALA A 317 -31.33 4.71 32.22
N ARG A 318 -31.00 5.92 31.78
CA ARG A 318 -31.59 6.59 30.61
C ARG A 318 -30.48 6.82 29.59
N LEU A 319 -30.77 6.44 28.36
CA LEU A 319 -29.87 6.61 27.24
C LEU A 319 -30.03 8.00 26.61
N ASN A 320 -28.89 8.64 26.36
CA ASN A 320 -28.72 9.76 25.46
C ASN A 320 -27.77 9.32 24.35
N ALA A 321 -28.23 9.33 23.13
CA ALA A 321 -27.49 8.87 21.98
C ALA A 321 -27.46 9.95 20.88
N VAL A 322 -26.31 10.07 20.22
CA VAL A 322 -26.21 10.86 18.99
C VAL A 322 -26.91 10.12 17.83
N ALA A 323 -27.29 10.84 16.79
CA ALA A 323 -28.01 10.26 15.64
C ALA A 323 -27.23 9.15 14.92
N THR A 324 -25.90 9.21 14.97
CA THR A 324 -25.00 8.20 14.38
C THR A 324 -24.84 6.95 15.24
N LEU A 325 -25.30 6.96 16.48
CA LEU A 325 -25.17 5.87 17.47
C LEU A 325 -23.73 5.39 17.68
N ASP A 326 -22.75 6.23 17.40
CA ASP A 326 -21.32 5.97 17.63
C ASP A 326 -20.85 6.39 19.03
N THR A 327 -21.58 7.29 19.67
CA THR A 327 -21.34 7.72 21.05
C THR A 327 -22.63 7.62 21.85
N LEU A 328 -22.60 6.83 22.91
CA LEU A 328 -23.74 6.56 23.77
C LEU A 328 -23.43 6.99 25.21
N GLU A 329 -24.33 7.74 25.80
CA GLU A 329 -24.26 8.16 27.19
C GLU A 329 -25.42 7.58 27.98
N TYR A 330 -25.13 6.80 29.02
CA TYR A 330 -26.11 6.23 29.91
C TYR A 330 -26.09 6.99 31.24
N PHE A 331 -27.18 7.66 31.55
CA PHE A 331 -27.39 8.32 32.86
C PHE A 331 -28.03 7.37 33.83
N ILE A 332 -27.27 6.92 34.85
CA ILE A 332 -27.74 5.97 35.85
C ILE A 332 -28.74 6.66 36.79
N THR A 333 -29.96 6.19 36.81
CA THR A 333 -31.06 6.74 37.60
C THR A 333 -31.25 6.01 38.93
N ASP A 334 -30.90 4.73 38.98
CA ASP A 334 -31.05 3.90 40.17
C ASP A 334 -29.93 4.16 41.20
N SER A 335 -30.32 4.39 42.44
CA SER A 335 -29.38 4.77 43.53
C SER A 335 -28.48 3.61 43.98
N ALA A 336 -28.97 2.39 43.94
CA ALA A 336 -28.18 1.22 44.31
C ALA A 336 -27.08 0.95 43.26
N VAL A 337 -27.38 1.25 42.01
CA VAL A 337 -26.42 1.07 40.89
C VAL A 337 -25.38 2.19 40.85
N TYR A 338 -25.75 3.48 40.92
CA TYR A 338 -24.75 4.53 40.89
C TYR A 338 -23.91 4.58 42.17
N GLY A 339 -24.40 4.01 43.28
CA GLY A 339 -23.64 3.86 44.52
C GLY A 339 -22.46 2.87 44.43
N MET A 340 -22.46 1.98 43.47
CA MET A 340 -21.39 0.98 43.28
C MET A 340 -20.09 1.64 42.79
N ASP A 341 -18.94 1.28 43.36
CA ASP A 341 -17.64 1.74 42.90
C ASP A 341 -17.19 1.01 41.62
N SER A 342 -17.68 -0.20 41.38
CA SER A 342 -17.39 -1.00 40.18
C SER A 342 -18.63 -1.76 39.70
N MET A 343 -18.91 -1.65 38.44
CA MET A 343 -20.01 -2.33 37.74
C MET A 343 -19.43 -3.28 36.69
N LEU A 344 -19.93 -4.51 36.65
CA LEU A 344 -19.74 -5.44 35.53
C LEU A 344 -20.99 -5.44 34.68
N VAL A 345 -20.83 -5.18 33.39
CA VAL A 345 -21.93 -5.07 32.42
C VAL A 345 -21.63 -5.95 31.24
N ALA A 346 -22.53 -6.88 30.93
CA ALA A 346 -22.54 -7.56 29.64
C ALA A 346 -23.13 -6.60 28.60
N MET A 347 -22.37 -6.31 27.55
CA MET A 347 -22.82 -5.50 26.43
C MET A 347 -22.88 -6.36 25.18
N ARG A 348 -24.07 -6.56 24.64
CA ARG A 348 -24.31 -7.22 23.38
C ARG A 348 -24.54 -6.18 22.29
N TYR A 349 -23.72 -6.18 21.25
CA TYR A 349 -23.72 -5.16 20.20
C TYR A 349 -23.27 -5.75 18.86
N LEU A 350 -23.60 -5.05 17.76
CA LEU A 350 -23.08 -5.40 16.44
C LEU A 350 -21.60 -5.03 16.32
N ARG A 351 -20.79 -5.99 15.93
CA ARG A 351 -19.37 -5.78 15.63
C ARG A 351 -18.98 -6.49 14.36
N THR A 352 -17.94 -6.00 13.71
CA THR A 352 -17.35 -6.63 12.53
C THR A 352 -16.54 -7.86 12.93
N ASP A 353 -16.82 -9.00 12.30
CA ASP A 353 -16.01 -10.22 12.44
C ASP A 353 -14.77 -10.19 11.51
N THR A 354 -13.92 -11.21 11.62
CA THR A 354 -12.72 -11.36 10.76
C THR A 354 -13.01 -11.55 9.28
N ALA A 355 -14.28 -11.86 8.93
CA ALA A 355 -14.75 -11.96 7.55
C ALA A 355 -15.48 -10.68 7.09
N SER A 356 -15.26 -9.55 7.76
CA SER A 356 -15.89 -8.24 7.48
C SER A 356 -17.41 -8.26 7.47
N ARG A 357 -18.06 -9.13 8.30
CA ARG A 357 -19.51 -9.20 8.45
C ARG A 357 -19.93 -8.64 9.80
N LEU A 358 -21.05 -7.93 9.82
CA LEU A 358 -21.66 -7.48 11.07
C LEU A 358 -22.32 -8.66 11.79
N VAL A 359 -21.85 -8.96 12.99
CA VAL A 359 -22.36 -10.04 13.85
C VAL A 359 -22.63 -9.53 15.25
N TRP A 360 -23.63 -10.09 15.90
CA TRP A 360 -23.86 -9.81 17.32
C TRP A 360 -22.79 -10.46 18.17
N GLY A 361 -22.06 -9.65 18.93
CA GLY A 361 -21.08 -10.10 19.92
C GLY A 361 -21.43 -9.62 21.31
N THR A 362 -20.92 -10.29 22.34
CA THR A 362 -21.11 -9.90 23.75
C THR A 362 -19.77 -9.77 24.41
N ASP A 363 -19.51 -8.61 25.01
CA ASP A 363 -18.32 -8.33 25.81
C ASP A 363 -18.71 -8.01 27.25
N THR A 364 -17.86 -8.40 28.20
CA THR A 364 -18.05 -8.04 29.61
C THR A 364 -17.17 -6.84 29.95
N LEU A 365 -17.80 -5.73 30.26
CA LEU A 365 -17.17 -4.46 30.53
C LEU A 365 -17.16 -4.17 32.03
N ARG A 366 -16.03 -3.66 32.53
CA ARG A 366 -15.91 -3.19 33.91
C ARG A 366 -15.87 -1.69 33.94
N PHE A 367 -16.95 -1.08 34.39
CA PHE A 367 -17.03 0.36 34.68
C PHE A 367 -16.68 0.63 36.14
N SER A 368 -15.64 1.40 36.38
CA SER A 368 -15.24 1.77 37.73
C SER A 368 -15.18 3.28 37.89
N PHE A 369 -15.57 3.75 39.09
CA PHE A 369 -15.46 5.15 39.48
C PHE A 369 -14.99 5.22 40.91
N LYS A 370 -14.00 6.06 41.15
CA LYS A 370 -13.55 6.40 42.53
C LYS A 370 -13.69 7.90 42.69
N ASP A 371 -14.37 8.32 43.78
CA ASP A 371 -14.44 9.73 44.09
C ASP A 371 -13.03 10.31 44.25
N PRO A 372 -12.75 11.47 43.65
CA PRO A 372 -11.46 12.12 43.83
C PRO A 372 -11.29 12.45 45.35
N LYS A 373 -10.11 12.11 45.86
CA LYS A 373 -9.78 12.43 47.27
C LYS A 373 -9.85 13.94 47.44
N LYS A 374 -10.81 14.40 48.25
CA LYS A 374 -10.94 15.81 48.59
C LYS A 374 -9.70 16.28 49.36
N SER A 375 -9.18 17.41 49.03
CA SER A 375 -8.08 18.01 49.78
C SER A 375 -8.55 18.42 51.17
N LYS A 376 -7.63 18.48 52.16
CA LYS A 376 -7.95 18.93 53.53
C LYS A 376 -8.62 20.31 53.56
N GLY A 377 -8.29 21.20 52.61
CA GLY A 377 -8.90 22.50 52.43
C GLY A 377 -10.37 22.45 51.96
N GLN A 378 -10.68 21.55 51.03
CA GLN A 378 -12.05 21.34 50.54
C GLN A 378 -12.95 20.75 51.62
N LEU A 379 -12.45 19.77 52.41
CA LEU A 379 -13.17 19.18 53.53
C LEU A 379 -13.50 20.22 54.60
N LYS A 380 -12.57 21.13 54.95
CA LYS A 380 -12.82 22.25 55.89
C LYS A 380 -13.87 23.25 55.36
N LYS A 381 -13.84 23.52 54.03
CA LYS A 381 -14.79 24.44 53.40
C LYS A 381 -16.23 23.87 53.43
N GLU A 382 -16.37 22.60 53.10
CA GLU A 382 -17.66 21.89 53.13
C GLU A 382 -18.22 21.75 54.56
N ALA A 383 -17.36 21.46 55.55
CA ALA A 383 -17.78 21.43 56.95
C ALA A 383 -18.34 22.79 57.39
N LYS A 384 -17.64 23.88 57.04
CA LYS A 384 -18.08 25.26 57.38
C LYS A 384 -19.37 25.66 56.63
N GLU A 385 -19.58 25.20 55.40
CA GLU A 385 -20.85 25.42 54.71
C GLU A 385 -22.01 24.62 55.29
N ARG A 386 -21.75 23.37 55.75
CA ARG A 386 -22.74 22.56 56.46
C ARG A 386 -23.17 23.22 57.77
N GLU A 387 -22.23 23.70 58.61
CA GLU A 387 -22.53 24.44 59.83
C GLU A 387 -23.39 25.66 59.53
N ARG A 388 -23.02 26.46 58.51
CA ARG A 388 -23.81 27.64 58.11
C ARG A 388 -25.23 27.30 57.61
N LYS A 389 -25.40 26.16 56.92
CA LYS A 389 -26.73 25.69 56.53
C LYS A 389 -27.57 25.25 57.71
N ILE A 390 -26.97 24.55 58.68
CA ILE A 390 -27.64 24.12 59.90
C ILE A 390 -28.07 25.33 60.73
N GLU A 391 -27.18 26.34 60.92
CA GLU A 391 -27.53 27.59 61.62
C GLU A 391 -28.66 28.38 60.92
N ARG A 392 -28.79 28.32 59.60
CA ARG A 392 -29.90 28.94 58.82
C ARG A 392 -31.23 28.19 58.95
N ILE A 393 -31.20 26.91 59.24
CA ILE A 393 -32.40 26.07 59.40
C ILE A 393 -32.93 26.17 60.84
N LEU A 394 -32.03 26.44 61.80
CA LEU A 394 -32.39 26.56 63.26
C LEU A 394 -32.77 27.98 63.65
N LYS A 395 -32.67 28.99 62.80
CA LYS A 395 -33.24 30.34 62.92
C LYS A 395 -34.55 30.42 62.15
#